data_d3136c6f8f4e627074cd070d78926a19
#
_entry.id   d3136c6f8f4e627074cd070d78926a19
#
_cell.length_a   1.000
_cell.length_b   1.000
_cell.length_c   1.000
_cell.angle_alpha   90.00
_cell.angle_beta   90.00
_cell.angle_gamma   90.00
#
_symmetry.space_group_name_H-M   'P 1'
#
loop_
_entity.id
_entity.type
_entity.pdbx_description
1 polymer ?
#
loop_
_entity_poly.entity_id
_entity_poly.type
_entity_poly.pdbx_seq_one_letter_code
_entity_poly.pdbx_strand_id
1 'polypeptide(L)'
;RNFNRPSFQRMIADIEAGKIGCVITKDLSRLGRNYIEAGSYIEIFFPKHNVRYIAVTDGVDSLTRQEMDITPFKNILNDMYSRDISKKVLAGRMTRSRQGKFCGGQPPLGLMRDPEDKGHLIRDPETAPVIRKIYDMALDGWGCMRIAKQLMDDKIPITRVKSNTECDVNYYSWGSARISHILRNPFYKGAHLVCRTHQKGIRSNTYDIIPREKWEVIEGCHEAIVTPEEWEQVQELIDRRP
;
A
#
# COMPACT_ATOMS: atom_id res chain seq x y z
N ARG A 1 -11.11 3.57 26.53
CA ARG A 1 -11.90 3.10 27.73
C ARG A 1 -11.10 2.27 28.72
N ASN A 2 -9.88 1.77 28.47
CA ASN A 2 -9.24 0.76 29.33
C ASN A 2 -8.25 1.33 30.33
N PHE A 3 -7.40 2.28 29.97
CA PHE A 3 -6.37 2.84 30.84
C PHE A 3 -6.74 4.21 31.44
N ASN A 4 -7.84 4.84 30.99
CA ASN A 4 -8.39 6.09 31.56
C ASN A 4 -9.35 5.85 32.73
N ARG A 5 -9.35 4.66 33.36
CA ARG A 5 -10.15 4.40 34.55
C ARG A 5 -9.57 5.15 35.75
N PRO A 6 -10.38 5.85 36.56
CA PRO A 6 -9.86 6.59 37.71
C PRO A 6 -9.02 5.74 38.65
N SER A 7 -9.43 4.48 38.89
CA SER A 7 -8.68 3.54 39.73
C SER A 7 -7.34 3.13 39.12
N PHE A 8 -7.24 3.00 37.80
CA PHE A 8 -5.99 2.70 37.12
C PHE A 8 -5.04 3.90 37.16
N GLN A 9 -5.53 5.11 36.91
CA GLN A 9 -4.73 6.33 36.98
C GLN A 9 -4.20 6.59 38.39
N ARG A 10 -5.00 6.30 39.42
CA ARG A 10 -4.55 6.36 40.82
C ARG A 10 -3.43 5.35 41.08
N MET A 11 -3.57 4.11 40.61
CA MET A 11 -2.52 3.10 40.71
C MET A 11 -1.21 3.56 40.03
N ILE A 12 -1.28 4.15 38.83
CA ILE A 12 -0.11 4.69 38.13
C ILE A 12 0.54 5.81 38.98
N ALA A 13 -0.22 6.76 39.47
CA ALA A 13 0.29 7.83 40.32
C ALA A 13 0.96 7.29 41.60
N ASP A 14 0.39 6.26 42.24
CA ASP A 14 0.98 5.61 43.41
C ASP A 14 2.26 4.82 43.07
N ILE A 15 2.36 4.25 41.85
CA ILE A 15 3.60 3.63 41.35
C ILE A 15 4.67 4.70 41.15
N GLU A 16 4.34 5.80 40.50
CA GLU A 16 5.28 6.91 40.25
C GLU A 16 5.76 7.55 41.57
N ALA A 17 4.90 7.55 42.58
CA ALA A 17 5.25 8.00 43.94
C ALA A 17 6.06 6.95 44.75
N GLY A 18 6.39 5.78 44.16
CA GLY A 18 7.15 4.73 44.82
C GLY A 18 6.42 3.96 45.92
N LYS A 19 5.07 4.08 46.01
CA LYS A 19 4.27 3.45 47.05
C LYS A 19 3.91 1.99 46.74
N ILE A 20 4.00 1.57 45.49
CA ILE A 20 3.62 0.23 44.99
C ILE A 20 4.85 -0.46 44.43
N GLY A 21 5.23 -1.60 44.99
CA GLY A 21 6.32 -2.45 44.51
C GLY A 21 5.85 -3.69 43.72
N CYS A 22 4.55 -3.99 43.77
CA CYS A 22 4.00 -5.15 43.05
C CYS A 22 2.55 -4.91 42.61
N VAL A 23 2.23 -5.31 41.37
CA VAL A 23 0.88 -5.31 40.83
C VAL A 23 0.48 -6.74 40.50
N ILE A 24 -0.66 -7.20 41.07
CA ILE A 24 -1.18 -8.55 40.87
C ILE A 24 -2.54 -8.46 40.18
N THR A 25 -2.70 -9.20 39.09
CA THR A 25 -3.98 -9.36 38.38
C THR A 25 -4.37 -10.83 38.26
N LYS A 26 -5.67 -11.10 38.12
CA LYS A 26 -6.13 -12.46 37.84
C LYS A 26 -5.56 -13.00 36.53
N ASP A 27 -5.68 -12.21 35.49
CA ASP A 27 -5.20 -12.49 34.11
C ASP A 27 -4.76 -11.18 33.44
N LEU A 28 -4.05 -11.30 32.30
CA LEU A 28 -3.56 -10.17 31.51
C LEU A 28 -4.68 -9.24 31.04
N SER A 29 -5.87 -9.79 30.75
CA SER A 29 -7.01 -8.99 30.27
C SER A 29 -7.54 -8.01 31.32
N ARG A 30 -7.27 -8.27 32.60
CA ARG A 30 -7.64 -7.40 33.73
C ARG A 30 -6.78 -6.16 33.81
N LEU A 31 -5.53 -6.24 33.39
CA LEU A 31 -4.68 -5.05 33.27
C LEU A 31 -5.26 -4.12 32.22
N GLY A 32 -5.53 -4.65 30.98
CA GLY A 32 -6.15 -3.90 29.90
C GLY A 32 -6.55 -4.79 28.73
N ARG A 33 -7.64 -4.44 28.05
CA ARG A 33 -8.09 -5.12 26.84
C ARG A 33 -7.27 -4.74 25.61
N ASN A 34 -6.54 -3.63 25.66
CA ASN A 34 -5.61 -3.24 24.64
C ASN A 34 -4.24 -3.87 24.97
N TYR A 35 -3.92 -4.94 24.29
CA TYR A 35 -2.68 -5.70 24.51
C TYR A 35 -1.41 -4.88 24.22
N ILE A 36 -1.48 -3.90 23.33
CA ILE A 36 -0.33 -3.02 22.99
C ILE A 36 -0.01 -2.11 24.19
N GLU A 37 -1.04 -1.47 24.73
CA GLU A 37 -0.87 -0.61 25.92
C GLU A 37 -0.51 -1.44 27.16
N ALA A 38 -1.15 -2.60 27.36
CA ALA A 38 -0.81 -3.52 28.46
C ALA A 38 0.65 -3.99 28.38
N GLY A 39 1.12 -4.37 27.19
CA GLY A 39 2.51 -4.74 26.96
C GLY A 39 3.50 -3.62 27.26
N SER A 40 3.18 -2.39 26.90
CA SER A 40 3.99 -1.20 27.23
C SER A 40 4.10 -0.99 28.74
N TYR A 41 3.02 -1.20 29.49
CA TYR A 41 3.08 -1.14 30.96
C TYR A 41 3.95 -2.27 31.55
N ILE A 42 3.80 -3.50 31.07
CA ILE A 42 4.53 -4.66 31.59
C ILE A 42 6.02 -4.62 31.22
N GLU A 43 6.37 -4.21 29.99
CA GLU A 43 7.74 -4.26 29.50
C GLU A 43 8.56 -3.00 29.75
N ILE A 44 7.92 -1.84 29.83
CA ILE A 44 8.59 -0.54 29.93
C ILE A 44 8.28 0.13 31.27
N PHE A 45 6.99 0.36 31.57
CA PHE A 45 6.61 1.20 32.69
C PHE A 45 6.91 0.53 34.04
N PHE A 46 6.43 -0.70 34.28
CA PHE A 46 6.66 -1.39 35.57
C PHE A 46 8.14 -1.66 35.84
N PRO A 47 8.96 -2.16 34.88
CA PRO A 47 10.41 -2.31 35.10
C PRO A 47 11.11 -0.98 35.36
N LYS A 48 10.72 0.12 34.71
CA LYS A 48 11.28 1.46 34.93
C LYS A 48 11.09 1.94 36.37
N HIS A 49 9.99 1.55 37.01
CA HIS A 49 9.66 1.91 38.37
C HIS A 49 9.99 0.79 39.38
N ASN A 50 10.71 -0.26 38.98
CA ASN A 50 11.03 -1.44 39.83
C ASN A 50 9.79 -2.14 40.40
N VAL A 51 8.67 -2.15 39.65
CA VAL A 51 7.42 -2.78 40.05
C VAL A 51 7.35 -4.18 39.45
N ARG A 52 7.14 -5.19 40.33
CA ARG A 52 6.86 -6.57 39.91
C ARG A 52 5.43 -6.68 39.42
N TYR A 53 5.23 -7.37 38.28
CA TYR A 53 3.89 -7.65 37.77
C TYR A 53 3.63 -9.16 37.75
N ILE A 54 2.44 -9.56 38.27
CA ILE A 54 2.01 -10.96 38.33
C ILE A 54 0.61 -11.09 37.72
N ALA A 55 0.42 -11.99 36.74
CA ALA A 55 -0.90 -12.44 36.25
C ALA A 55 -1.08 -13.92 36.61
N VAL A 56 -1.89 -14.18 37.64
CA VAL A 56 -1.95 -15.49 38.30
C VAL A 56 -2.41 -16.62 37.38
N THR A 57 -3.50 -16.40 36.64
CA THR A 57 -4.09 -17.44 35.75
C THR A 57 -3.22 -17.71 34.52
N ASP A 58 -2.52 -16.65 34.05
CA ASP A 58 -1.68 -16.74 32.83
C ASP A 58 -0.24 -17.19 33.18
N GLY A 59 0.07 -17.38 34.48
CA GLY A 59 1.40 -17.77 34.94
C GLY A 59 2.49 -16.74 34.68
N VAL A 60 2.11 -15.45 34.52
CA VAL A 60 3.05 -14.36 34.22
C VAL A 60 3.60 -13.78 35.50
N ASP A 61 4.94 -13.75 35.64
CA ASP A 61 5.66 -13.10 36.74
C ASP A 61 6.92 -12.39 36.22
N SER A 62 6.98 -11.08 36.37
CA SER A 62 8.06 -10.27 35.84
C SER A 62 9.42 -10.47 36.54
N LEU A 63 9.46 -11.11 37.73
CA LEU A 63 10.72 -11.44 38.42
C LEU A 63 11.34 -12.73 37.93
N THR A 64 10.56 -13.72 37.55
CA THR A 64 11.03 -15.03 37.07
C THR A 64 11.45 -14.98 35.60
N ARG A 65 12.22 -13.96 35.20
CA ARG A 65 12.71 -13.72 33.82
C ARG A 65 13.47 -14.90 33.21
N GLN A 66 13.93 -15.87 33.99
CA GLN A 66 14.70 -17.01 33.50
C GLN A 66 13.86 -18.21 33.02
N GLU A 67 12.56 -18.28 33.35
CA GLU A 67 11.72 -19.44 33.01
C GLU A 67 10.48 -19.09 32.17
N MET A 68 10.16 -17.81 31.97
CA MET A 68 9.04 -17.45 31.14
C MET A 68 9.52 -16.97 29.77
N ASP A 69 9.35 -17.83 28.79
CA ASP A 69 9.46 -17.45 27.39
C ASP A 69 8.30 -16.52 27.01
N ILE A 70 8.50 -15.20 27.28
CA ILE A 70 7.55 -14.15 26.85
C ILE A 70 7.58 -13.99 25.33
N THR A 71 8.48 -14.69 24.66
CA THR A 71 8.66 -14.62 23.19
C THR A 71 7.35 -14.89 22.40
N PRO A 72 6.51 -15.89 22.74
CA PRO A 72 5.21 -16.07 22.07
C PRO A 72 4.29 -14.86 22.22
N PHE A 73 4.28 -14.23 23.39
CA PHE A 73 3.46 -13.05 23.64
C PHE A 73 3.97 -11.82 22.90
N LYS A 74 5.31 -11.61 22.88
CA LYS A 74 5.95 -10.57 22.05
C LYS A 74 5.65 -10.75 20.57
N ASN A 75 5.68 -11.99 20.09
CA ASN A 75 5.37 -12.30 18.70
C ASN A 75 3.90 -11.99 18.37
N ILE A 76 2.97 -12.32 19.25
CA ILE A 76 1.54 -11.99 19.07
C ILE A 76 1.35 -10.45 19.06
N LEU A 77 1.98 -9.73 19.99
CA LEU A 77 1.91 -8.27 20.03
C LEU A 77 2.49 -7.63 18.77
N ASN A 78 3.65 -8.09 18.33
CA ASN A 78 4.29 -7.59 17.11
C ASN A 78 3.42 -7.86 15.87
N ASP A 79 2.76 -9.02 15.82
CA ASP A 79 1.83 -9.36 14.75
C ASP A 79 0.60 -8.45 14.77
N MET A 80 0.01 -8.21 15.95
CA MET A 80 -1.13 -7.32 16.10
C MET A 80 -0.76 -5.87 15.72
N TYR A 81 0.39 -5.39 16.18
CA TYR A 81 0.91 -4.06 15.85
C TYR A 81 1.14 -3.90 14.34
N SER A 82 1.78 -4.89 13.72
CA SER A 82 1.99 -4.92 12.27
C SER A 82 0.67 -4.91 11.49
N ARG A 83 -0.35 -5.63 11.98
CA ARG A 83 -1.70 -5.63 11.39
C ARG A 83 -2.39 -4.27 11.52
N ASP A 84 -2.28 -3.63 12.67
CA ASP A 84 -2.90 -2.32 12.90
C ASP A 84 -2.24 -1.23 12.04
N ILE A 85 -0.91 -1.20 11.98
CA ILE A 85 -0.17 -0.31 11.09
C ILE A 85 -0.56 -0.55 9.63
N SER A 86 -0.59 -1.80 9.17
CA SER A 86 -0.96 -2.13 7.79
C SER A 86 -2.38 -1.64 7.44
N LYS A 87 -3.35 -1.82 8.34
CA LYS A 87 -4.71 -1.31 8.17
C LYS A 87 -4.75 0.22 8.09
N LYS A 88 -4.02 0.92 8.97
CA LYS A 88 -3.96 2.39 8.99
C LYS A 88 -3.30 2.94 7.73
N VAL A 89 -2.19 2.34 7.29
CA VAL A 89 -1.49 2.73 6.05
C VAL A 89 -2.39 2.51 4.83
N LEU A 90 -3.07 1.35 4.75
CA LEU A 90 -3.99 1.05 3.66
C LEU A 90 -5.17 2.04 3.63
N ALA A 91 -5.81 2.30 4.77
CA ALA A 91 -6.90 3.26 4.88
C ALA A 91 -6.46 4.67 4.46
N GLY A 92 -5.30 5.14 4.93
CA GLY A 92 -4.75 6.44 4.53
C GLY A 92 -4.40 6.51 3.04
N ARG A 93 -3.91 5.41 2.45
CA ARG A 93 -3.66 5.30 1.01
C ARG A 93 -4.95 5.36 0.22
N MET A 94 -5.99 4.62 0.64
CA MET A 94 -7.31 4.64 -0.02
C MET A 94 -7.96 6.02 0.03
N THR A 95 -7.90 6.69 1.18
CA THR A 95 -8.44 8.06 1.33
C THR A 95 -7.76 9.03 0.36
N ARG A 96 -6.43 9.02 0.30
CA ARG A 96 -5.68 9.88 -0.64
C ARG A 96 -5.97 9.51 -2.10
N SER A 97 -6.07 8.23 -2.41
CA SER A 97 -6.40 7.74 -3.75
C SER A 97 -7.79 8.20 -4.20
N ARG A 98 -8.80 8.19 -3.30
CA ARG A 98 -10.15 8.74 -3.54
C ARG A 98 -10.18 10.26 -3.72
N GLN A 99 -9.16 10.95 -3.22
CA GLN A 99 -8.94 12.38 -3.48
C GLN A 99 -8.22 12.63 -4.82
N GLY A 100 -8.07 11.62 -5.68
CA GLY A 100 -7.37 11.71 -6.96
C GLY A 100 -5.85 11.73 -6.85
N LYS A 101 -5.27 11.55 -5.65
CA LYS A 101 -3.83 11.58 -5.46
C LYS A 101 -3.18 10.25 -5.81
N PHE A 102 -2.13 10.30 -6.62
CA PHE A 102 -1.35 9.13 -6.98
C PHE A 102 -0.56 8.59 -5.78
N CYS A 103 -0.89 7.39 -5.35
CA CYS A 103 -0.27 6.70 -4.21
C CYS A 103 0.59 5.49 -4.63
N GLY A 104 0.82 5.28 -5.93
CA GLY A 104 1.65 4.20 -6.46
C GLY A 104 3.16 4.44 -6.27
N GLY A 105 3.98 3.43 -6.56
CA GLY A 105 5.44 3.56 -6.59
C GLY A 105 5.92 4.35 -7.80
N GLN A 106 5.90 3.72 -8.97
CA GLN A 106 6.23 4.38 -10.25
C GLN A 106 4.97 4.81 -10.99
N PRO A 107 4.95 6.04 -11.57
CA PRO A 107 3.92 6.46 -12.50
C PRO A 107 3.87 5.55 -13.74
N PRO A 108 2.70 5.41 -14.39
CA PRO A 108 2.61 4.78 -15.71
C PRO A 108 3.51 5.49 -16.72
N LEU A 109 3.97 4.74 -17.75
CA LEU A 109 4.72 5.33 -18.86
C LEU A 109 3.89 6.46 -19.49
N GLY A 110 4.52 7.55 -19.89
CA GLY A 110 3.83 8.75 -20.39
C GLY A 110 3.40 9.76 -19.33
N LEU A 111 3.47 9.37 -18.04
CA LEU A 111 3.15 10.24 -16.91
C LEU A 111 4.33 10.30 -15.94
N MET A 112 4.48 11.44 -15.26
CA MET A 112 5.48 11.63 -14.22
C MET A 112 4.83 12.31 -13.02
N ARG A 113 5.51 12.27 -11.86
CA ARG A 113 5.06 13.03 -10.69
C ARG A 113 5.36 14.49 -10.89
N ASP A 114 4.42 15.33 -10.46
CA ASP A 114 4.66 16.77 -10.37
C ASP A 114 5.79 17.02 -9.36
N PRO A 115 6.81 17.81 -9.71
CA PRO A 115 7.88 18.19 -8.79
C PRO A 115 7.37 18.94 -7.55
N GLU A 116 6.30 19.74 -7.68
CA GLU A 116 5.71 20.54 -6.60
C GLU A 116 4.72 19.74 -5.74
N ASP A 117 3.89 18.88 -6.36
CA ASP A 117 2.98 17.95 -5.65
C ASP A 117 3.22 16.51 -6.07
N LYS A 118 3.98 15.77 -5.29
CA LYS A 118 4.27 14.34 -5.56
C LYS A 118 3.03 13.45 -5.62
N GLY A 119 1.89 13.93 -5.17
CA GLY A 119 0.60 13.24 -5.26
C GLY A 119 -0.12 13.49 -6.58
N HIS A 120 0.31 14.48 -7.37
CA HIS A 120 -0.25 14.81 -8.67
C HIS A 120 0.58 14.19 -9.81
N LEU A 121 -0.08 13.85 -10.90
CA LEU A 121 0.59 13.36 -12.13
C LEU A 121 0.50 14.42 -13.21
N ILE A 122 1.59 14.57 -13.96
CA ILE A 122 1.66 15.42 -15.14
C ILE A 122 2.16 14.59 -16.34
N ARG A 123 1.96 15.09 -17.55
CA ARG A 123 2.51 14.45 -18.75
C ARG A 123 4.03 14.44 -18.70
N ASP A 124 4.61 13.31 -19.06
CA ASP A 124 6.05 13.19 -19.25
C ASP A 124 6.42 13.61 -20.66
N PRO A 125 7.17 14.70 -20.86
CA PRO A 125 7.50 15.20 -22.21
C PRO A 125 8.20 14.18 -23.10
N GLU A 126 8.99 13.26 -22.50
CA GLU A 126 9.77 12.27 -23.25
C GLU A 126 8.92 11.06 -23.67
N THR A 127 8.03 10.60 -22.78
CA THR A 127 7.33 9.32 -22.99
C THR A 127 5.84 9.48 -23.31
N ALA A 128 5.21 10.63 -23.06
CA ALA A 128 3.81 10.87 -23.44
C ALA A 128 3.57 10.79 -24.96
N PRO A 129 4.48 11.26 -25.83
CA PRO A 129 4.32 11.08 -27.28
C PRO A 129 4.28 9.62 -27.72
N VAL A 130 5.00 8.73 -27.02
CA VAL A 130 4.97 7.29 -27.28
C VAL A 130 3.59 6.70 -26.99
N ILE A 131 2.99 7.11 -25.86
CA ILE A 131 1.63 6.69 -25.50
C ILE A 131 0.63 7.22 -26.51
N ARG A 132 0.73 8.48 -26.93
CA ARG A 132 -0.13 9.05 -27.98
C ARG A 132 -0.03 8.24 -29.27
N LYS A 133 1.19 7.93 -29.74
CA LYS A 133 1.43 7.11 -30.92
C LYS A 133 0.79 5.71 -30.82
N ILE A 134 0.83 5.08 -29.63
CA ILE A 134 0.18 3.78 -29.39
C ILE A 134 -1.34 3.90 -29.58
N TYR A 135 -1.96 4.95 -29.03
CA TYR A 135 -3.40 5.17 -29.17
C TYR A 135 -3.80 5.53 -30.61
N ASP A 136 -3.02 6.35 -31.32
CA ASP A 136 -3.27 6.66 -32.73
C ASP A 136 -3.29 5.40 -33.60
N MET A 137 -2.27 4.54 -33.45
CA MET A 137 -2.24 3.25 -34.16
C MET A 137 -3.41 2.34 -33.77
N ALA A 138 -3.87 2.35 -32.51
CA ALA A 138 -5.01 1.57 -32.08
C ALA A 138 -6.32 2.08 -32.68
N LEU A 139 -6.52 3.40 -32.75
CA LEU A 139 -7.65 4.07 -33.41
C LEU A 139 -7.68 3.79 -34.91
N ASP A 140 -6.51 3.72 -35.57
CA ASP A 140 -6.35 3.27 -36.97
C ASP A 140 -6.64 1.77 -37.15
N GLY A 141 -7.07 1.08 -36.11
CA GLY A 141 -7.45 -0.33 -36.21
C GLY A 141 -6.29 -1.32 -36.10
N TRP A 142 -5.10 -0.93 -35.64
CA TRP A 142 -3.98 -1.88 -35.49
C TRP A 142 -4.17 -2.78 -34.26
N GLY A 143 -3.76 -4.04 -34.42
CA GLY A 143 -3.73 -4.98 -33.28
C GLY A 143 -2.51 -4.81 -32.40
N CYS A 144 -2.62 -5.22 -31.11
CA CYS A 144 -1.55 -5.08 -30.12
C CYS A 144 -0.20 -5.69 -30.58
N MET A 145 -0.22 -6.80 -31.32
CA MET A 145 1.00 -7.42 -31.84
C MET A 145 1.67 -6.55 -32.91
N ARG A 146 0.86 -5.96 -33.82
CA ARG A 146 1.35 -5.09 -34.90
C ARG A 146 1.93 -3.81 -34.32
N ILE A 147 1.26 -3.20 -33.33
CA ILE A 147 1.74 -2.02 -32.63
C ILE A 147 3.07 -2.32 -31.93
N ALA A 148 3.15 -3.44 -31.21
CA ALA A 148 4.36 -3.84 -30.51
C ALA A 148 5.54 -4.02 -31.48
N LYS A 149 5.32 -4.68 -32.64
CA LYS A 149 6.33 -4.85 -33.68
C LYS A 149 6.81 -3.51 -34.24
N GLN A 150 5.88 -2.60 -34.53
CA GLN A 150 6.23 -1.26 -35.06
C GLN A 150 7.11 -0.48 -34.08
N LEU A 151 6.77 -0.52 -32.76
CA LEU A 151 7.57 0.16 -31.76
C LEU A 151 8.98 -0.44 -31.61
N MET A 152 9.12 -1.76 -31.80
CA MET A 152 10.43 -2.42 -31.80
C MET A 152 11.24 -2.03 -33.06
N ASP A 153 10.60 -2.01 -34.24
CA ASP A 153 11.23 -1.61 -35.49
C ASP A 153 11.69 -0.14 -35.46
N ASP A 154 10.89 0.72 -34.79
CA ASP A 154 11.20 2.14 -34.56
C ASP A 154 12.23 2.35 -33.44
N LYS A 155 12.71 1.29 -32.79
CA LYS A 155 13.64 1.33 -31.64
C LYS A 155 13.17 2.27 -30.51
N ILE A 156 11.89 2.24 -30.20
CA ILE A 156 11.34 3.04 -29.11
C ILE A 156 11.56 2.30 -27.77
N PRO A 157 12.19 2.94 -26.76
CA PRO A 157 12.46 2.29 -25.48
C PRO A 157 11.19 2.04 -24.68
N ILE A 158 11.16 0.94 -23.93
CA ILE A 158 10.02 0.55 -23.09
C ILE A 158 9.98 1.24 -21.73
N THR A 159 11.06 1.92 -21.35
CA THR A 159 11.19 2.65 -20.07
C THR A 159 11.94 3.95 -20.29
N ARG A 160 11.87 4.87 -19.31
CA ARG A 160 12.75 6.04 -19.31
C ARG A 160 14.21 5.60 -19.31
N VAL A 161 15.00 6.21 -20.18
CA VAL A 161 16.45 5.97 -20.26
C VAL A 161 17.08 6.39 -18.94
N LYS A 162 17.64 5.42 -18.21
CA LYS A 162 18.67 5.71 -17.21
C LYS A 162 20.01 5.47 -17.88
N SER A 163 20.90 6.40 -17.79
CA SER A 163 22.17 6.52 -18.51
C SER A 163 23.11 5.29 -18.52
N ASN A 164 22.78 4.21 -17.81
CA ASN A 164 23.61 3.00 -17.72
C ASN A 164 22.96 1.73 -18.31
N THR A 165 21.80 1.84 -19.01
CA THR A 165 21.01 0.68 -19.44
C THR A 165 20.91 0.51 -20.97
N GLU A 166 21.69 1.23 -21.75
CA GLU A 166 21.63 1.19 -23.23
C GLU A 166 22.01 -0.17 -23.86
N CYS A 167 22.56 -1.10 -23.05
CA CYS A 167 23.00 -2.42 -23.52
C CYS A 167 22.06 -3.57 -23.13
N ASP A 168 20.89 -3.29 -22.52
CA ASP A 168 19.96 -4.36 -22.15
C ASP A 168 19.15 -4.79 -23.38
N VAL A 169 19.30 -6.08 -23.78
CA VAL A 169 18.60 -6.69 -24.93
C VAL A 169 17.08 -6.51 -24.84
N ASN A 170 16.53 -6.32 -23.65
CA ASN A 170 15.11 -6.11 -23.39
C ASN A 170 14.66 -4.65 -23.48
N TYR A 171 15.57 -3.71 -23.73
CA TYR A 171 15.28 -2.28 -23.71
C TYR A 171 14.23 -1.83 -24.74
N TYR A 172 14.17 -2.50 -25.89
CA TYR A 172 13.21 -2.25 -26.97
C TYR A 172 12.17 -3.36 -27.12
N SER A 173 12.09 -4.31 -26.18
CA SER A 173 11.23 -5.49 -26.30
C SER A 173 9.77 -5.17 -25.92
N TRP A 174 9.01 -4.65 -26.85
CA TRP A 174 7.58 -4.46 -26.70
C TRP A 174 6.81 -5.77 -26.88
N GLY A 175 5.94 -6.11 -25.91
CA GLY A 175 5.05 -7.26 -26.01
C GLY A 175 3.59 -6.83 -26.17
N SER A 176 2.79 -7.66 -26.87
CA SER A 176 1.35 -7.41 -27.07
C SER A 176 0.57 -7.24 -25.74
N ALA A 177 0.94 -8.00 -24.71
CA ALA A 177 0.36 -7.87 -23.38
C ALA A 177 0.59 -6.48 -22.78
N ARG A 178 1.80 -5.90 -22.94
CA ARG A 178 2.10 -4.54 -22.46
C ARG A 178 1.28 -3.50 -23.20
N ILE A 179 1.15 -3.62 -24.54
CA ILE A 179 0.28 -2.73 -25.33
C ILE A 179 -1.15 -2.83 -24.87
N SER A 180 -1.70 -4.03 -24.68
CA SER A 180 -3.04 -4.23 -24.15
C SER A 180 -3.21 -3.60 -22.76
N HIS A 181 -2.20 -3.73 -21.88
CA HIS A 181 -2.21 -3.08 -20.58
C HIS A 181 -2.23 -1.54 -20.66
N ILE A 182 -1.47 -0.96 -21.60
CA ILE A 182 -1.44 0.48 -21.83
C ILE A 182 -2.81 0.93 -22.33
N LEU A 183 -3.32 0.34 -23.40
CA LEU A 183 -4.59 0.74 -24.02
C LEU A 183 -5.80 0.60 -23.06
N ARG A 184 -5.74 -0.31 -22.12
CA ARG A 184 -6.81 -0.54 -21.12
C ARG A 184 -6.64 0.26 -19.82
N ASN A 185 -5.60 1.07 -19.72
CA ASN A 185 -5.32 1.80 -18.47
C ASN A 185 -6.03 3.16 -18.45
N PRO A 186 -7.00 3.38 -17.54
CA PRO A 186 -7.75 4.63 -17.48
C PRO A 186 -6.93 5.86 -17.06
N PHE A 187 -5.70 5.69 -16.58
CA PHE A 187 -4.81 6.82 -16.30
C PHE A 187 -4.58 7.70 -17.53
N TYR A 188 -4.60 7.14 -18.73
CA TYR A 188 -4.33 7.92 -19.95
C TYR A 188 -5.46 8.84 -20.36
N LYS A 189 -6.70 8.59 -19.90
CA LYS A 189 -7.82 9.54 -20.03
C LYS A 189 -7.95 10.54 -18.88
N GLY A 190 -6.93 10.63 -18.02
CA GLY A 190 -6.92 11.53 -16.85
C GLY A 190 -7.62 10.99 -15.62
N ALA A 191 -7.98 9.71 -15.60
CA ALA A 191 -8.64 9.07 -14.47
C ALA A 191 -7.66 8.35 -13.55
N HIS A 192 -8.02 8.22 -12.27
CA HIS A 192 -7.24 7.51 -11.26
C HIS A 192 -7.97 6.26 -10.76
N LEU A 193 -7.24 5.16 -10.60
CA LEU A 193 -7.75 3.92 -10.04
C LEU A 193 -7.41 3.81 -8.56
N VAL A 194 -8.42 3.68 -7.71
CA VAL A 194 -8.23 3.58 -6.26
C VAL A 194 -7.56 2.26 -5.88
N CYS A 195 -8.01 1.15 -6.42
CA CYS A 195 -7.46 -0.17 -6.13
C CYS A 195 -7.71 -1.14 -7.29
N ARG A 196 -6.67 -1.89 -7.71
CA ARG A 196 -6.76 -2.95 -8.72
C ARG A 196 -6.69 -4.35 -8.12
N THR A 197 -6.08 -4.47 -6.94
CA THR A 197 -5.81 -5.75 -6.29
C THR A 197 -6.07 -5.64 -4.79
N HIS A 198 -6.51 -6.73 -4.19
CA HIS A 198 -6.65 -6.87 -2.76
C HIS A 198 -5.71 -7.96 -2.27
N GLN A 199 -4.87 -7.66 -1.29
CA GLN A 199 -3.96 -8.64 -0.69
C GLN A 199 -4.75 -9.59 0.23
N LYS A 200 -4.61 -10.91 0.06
CA LYS A 200 -5.34 -11.93 0.83
C LYS A 200 -4.99 -11.94 2.32
N GLY A 201 -3.85 -11.44 2.71
CA GLY A 201 -3.41 -11.38 4.10
C GLY A 201 -2.12 -10.60 4.27
N ILE A 202 -1.86 -10.11 5.46
CA ILE A 202 -0.74 -9.19 5.78
C ILE A 202 0.65 -9.78 5.46
N ARG A 203 0.78 -11.11 5.50
CA ARG A 203 2.03 -11.81 5.17
C ARG A 203 1.91 -12.65 3.90
N SER A 204 0.79 -12.53 3.18
CA SER A 204 0.58 -13.27 1.94
C SER A 204 1.14 -12.49 0.75
N ASN A 205 1.92 -13.14 -0.10
CA ASN A 205 2.33 -12.60 -1.39
C ASN A 205 1.25 -12.86 -2.46
N THR A 206 0.06 -13.34 -2.08
CA THR A 206 -1.05 -13.58 -2.99
C THR A 206 -2.02 -12.41 -2.98
N TYR A 207 -2.48 -12.03 -4.18
CA TYR A 207 -3.40 -10.93 -4.42
C TYR A 207 -4.62 -11.44 -5.18
N ASP A 208 -5.81 -10.98 -4.79
CA ASP A 208 -7.01 -11.11 -5.60
C ASP A 208 -7.09 -9.92 -6.56
N ILE A 209 -7.32 -10.21 -7.84
CA ILE A 209 -7.55 -9.17 -8.85
C ILE A 209 -9.00 -8.75 -8.75
N ILE A 210 -9.24 -7.45 -8.58
CA ILE A 210 -10.59 -6.89 -8.57
C ILE A 210 -11.10 -6.86 -10.01
N PRO A 211 -12.26 -7.46 -10.33
CA PRO A 211 -12.87 -7.37 -11.65
C PRO A 211 -13.09 -5.91 -12.06
N ARG A 212 -12.99 -5.63 -13.36
CA ARG A 212 -13.06 -4.25 -13.89
C ARG A 212 -14.34 -3.54 -13.54
N GLU A 213 -15.47 -4.24 -13.52
CA GLU A 213 -16.80 -3.73 -13.19
C GLU A 213 -16.88 -3.21 -11.76
N LYS A 214 -15.93 -3.63 -10.89
CA LYS A 214 -15.83 -3.22 -9.49
C LYS A 214 -14.71 -2.21 -9.25
N TRP A 215 -14.06 -1.71 -10.29
CA TRP A 215 -13.03 -0.69 -10.13
C TRP A 215 -13.63 0.64 -9.69
N GLU A 216 -13.05 1.23 -8.65
CA GLU A 216 -13.37 2.59 -8.24
C GLU A 216 -12.45 3.54 -9.03
N VAL A 217 -13.04 4.26 -9.99
CA VAL A 217 -12.35 5.18 -10.91
C VAL A 217 -12.74 6.59 -10.55
N ILE A 218 -11.76 7.47 -10.37
CA ILE A 218 -11.94 8.90 -10.12
C ILE A 218 -11.50 9.66 -11.35
N GLU A 219 -12.42 10.38 -11.98
CA GLU A 219 -12.15 11.13 -13.21
C GLU A 219 -11.52 12.50 -12.93
N GLY A 220 -10.79 13.04 -13.92
CA GLY A 220 -10.26 14.40 -13.87
C GLY A 220 -9.15 14.65 -12.84
N CYS A 221 -8.37 13.60 -12.49
CA CYS A 221 -7.34 13.69 -11.46
C CYS A 221 -6.02 14.30 -11.97
N HIS A 222 -5.77 14.29 -13.28
CA HIS A 222 -4.56 14.80 -13.91
C HIS A 222 -4.80 15.05 -15.39
N GLU A 223 -3.81 15.66 -16.05
CA GLU A 223 -3.88 15.96 -17.48
C GLU A 223 -3.92 14.67 -18.33
N ALA A 224 -4.95 14.54 -19.13
CA ALA A 224 -5.14 13.36 -19.99
C ALA A 224 -4.19 13.38 -21.20
N ILE A 225 -3.64 12.22 -21.60
CA ILE A 225 -2.87 12.07 -22.84
C ILE A 225 -3.81 11.86 -24.03
N VAL A 226 -4.94 11.21 -23.80
CA VAL A 226 -6.00 10.94 -24.79
C VAL A 226 -7.33 11.41 -24.23
N THR A 227 -8.28 11.76 -25.11
CA THR A 227 -9.61 12.14 -24.65
C THR A 227 -10.39 10.92 -24.12
N PRO A 228 -11.38 11.13 -23.25
CA PRO A 228 -12.24 10.03 -22.78
C PRO A 228 -12.91 9.28 -23.96
N GLU A 229 -13.34 10.00 -25.00
CA GLU A 229 -14.00 9.45 -26.19
C GLU A 229 -13.04 8.55 -26.98
N GLU A 230 -11.80 9.00 -27.22
CA GLU A 230 -10.76 8.20 -27.87
C GLU A 230 -10.45 6.93 -27.07
N TRP A 231 -10.38 7.06 -25.74
CA TRP A 231 -10.15 5.92 -24.87
C TRP A 231 -11.26 4.88 -24.98
N GLU A 232 -12.53 5.31 -24.96
CA GLU A 232 -13.69 4.44 -25.07
C GLU A 232 -13.76 3.76 -26.44
N GLN A 233 -13.51 4.50 -27.53
CA GLN A 233 -13.42 3.91 -28.87
C GLN A 233 -12.37 2.80 -28.93
N VAL A 234 -11.21 3.00 -28.31
CA VAL A 234 -10.16 1.97 -28.24
C VAL A 234 -10.62 0.76 -27.44
N GLN A 235 -11.38 0.94 -26.32
CA GLN A 235 -11.94 -0.21 -25.58
C GLN A 235 -12.88 -1.02 -26.47
N GLU A 236 -13.79 -0.38 -27.19
CA GLU A 236 -14.70 -1.08 -28.13
C GLU A 236 -13.94 -1.85 -29.20
N LEU A 237 -12.89 -1.24 -29.79
CA LEU A 237 -12.07 -1.89 -30.81
C LEU A 237 -11.34 -3.12 -30.27
N ILE A 238 -10.89 -3.08 -29.00
CA ILE A 238 -10.20 -4.20 -28.36
C ILE A 238 -11.19 -5.32 -28.00
N ASP A 239 -12.38 -4.96 -27.51
CA ASP A 239 -13.36 -5.94 -27.03
C ASP A 239 -14.12 -6.63 -28.19
N ARG A 240 -14.18 -6.01 -29.36
CA ARG A 240 -14.72 -6.63 -30.60
C ARG A 240 -13.78 -7.66 -31.22
N ARG A 241 -12.53 -7.72 -30.77
CA ARG A 241 -11.55 -8.69 -31.31
C ARG A 241 -11.64 -9.99 -30.52
N PRO A 242 -11.74 -11.13 -31.22
CA PRO A 242 -11.75 -12.45 -30.57
C PRO A 242 -10.40 -12.80 -29.93
#